data_6fec13075e8e48e5cb91fbd05ad7aa20
#
_entry.id   6fec13075e8e48e5cb91fbd05ad7aa20
#
_cell.length_a   1.000
_cell.length_b   1.000
_cell.length_c   1.000
_cell.angle_alpha   90.00
_cell.angle_beta   90.00
_cell.angle_gamma   90.00
#
_symmetry.space_group_name_H-M   'P 1'
#
loop_
_entity.id
_entity.type
_entity.pdbx_description
1 polymer ?
#
loop_
_entity_poly.entity_id
_entity_poly.type
_entity_poly.pdbx_seq_one_letter_code
_entity_poly.pdbx_strand_id
1 'polypeptide(L)'
;MLKDALKQYFGFTTFRPGQESIISSVLEGQHTLGILPTGSGKSLCYQLPTYMKQQPTLVISPLISLMDDQVMQMKMQGEHHVVAIHSGMEQAAKKRAFQQLTQARFIFVSPEFILQPHHFHLFKNIRFGMIVLDEVHCLSEWGFDFRPHYALIGKVIRYFNEATILALTATATRHLKDDIQRVIQKSIHVIEHSMDRPNVALSVKFMLSYEEKVNWLIDTIATSGPTIVYVSSKKVSLDLATSIYEAGYLTGIYHGDLSYQERHTVQQQFLNNDIRIIVATSAFGMGVNKPDIRTIIHFHVSTTPSSYLQEIGRAGRDGLPSQAIALFQPDDQYLMETLALVNIMHASDVDQYEVGQMIDSEKRAILDVLTEAFSFQQLRQIFTQNEDMKRQGYRLMYHYILTKQCRRQHLLNYFGMTKETTDACCDQCEALSPVYEKNKKKVKRKLTYIEKLENLFH
;
A
#
# COMPACT_ATOMS: atom_id res chain seq x y z
N MET A 1 12.89 -25.83 -16.13
CA MET A 1 11.68 -25.22 -16.73
C MET A 1 11.35 -23.86 -16.12
N LEU A 2 10.99 -23.69 -14.82
CA LEU A 2 10.64 -22.37 -14.26
C LEU A 2 11.83 -21.40 -14.19
N LYS A 3 12.99 -21.85 -13.75
CA LYS A 3 14.22 -21.02 -13.70
C LYS A 3 14.71 -20.60 -15.10
N ASP A 4 14.53 -21.45 -16.09
CA ASP A 4 14.89 -21.12 -17.47
C ASP A 4 13.95 -20.05 -18.02
N ALA A 5 12.64 -20.16 -17.78
CA ALA A 5 11.67 -19.13 -18.12
C ALA A 5 11.94 -17.81 -17.38
N LEU A 6 12.28 -17.85 -16.09
CA LEU A 6 12.67 -16.68 -15.32
C LEU A 6 13.88 -15.97 -15.96
N LYS A 7 14.90 -16.74 -16.34
CA LYS A 7 16.09 -16.22 -17.01
C LYS A 7 15.77 -15.65 -18.39
N GLN A 8 14.94 -16.35 -19.15
CA GLN A 8 14.55 -15.97 -20.51
C GLN A 8 13.76 -14.66 -20.55
N TYR A 9 12.75 -14.51 -19.67
CA TYR A 9 11.84 -13.36 -19.71
C TYR A 9 12.28 -12.17 -18.87
N PHE A 10 13.04 -12.43 -17.78
CA PHE A 10 13.40 -11.39 -16.80
C PHE A 10 14.89 -11.25 -16.54
N GLY A 11 15.73 -12.14 -17.04
CA GLY A 11 17.17 -12.13 -16.82
C GLY A 11 17.61 -12.57 -15.41
N PHE A 12 16.67 -12.96 -14.53
CA PHE A 12 16.98 -13.41 -13.18
C PHE A 12 17.29 -14.92 -13.16
N THR A 13 18.21 -15.31 -12.28
CA THR A 13 18.64 -16.71 -12.13
C THR A 13 17.98 -17.42 -10.94
N THR A 14 17.42 -16.65 -10.00
CA THR A 14 16.82 -17.16 -8.75
C THR A 14 15.53 -16.41 -8.44
N PHE A 15 14.57 -17.13 -7.89
CA PHE A 15 13.35 -16.55 -7.33
C PHE A 15 13.62 -15.98 -5.93
N ARG A 16 12.89 -14.92 -5.58
CA ARG A 16 12.80 -14.50 -4.19
C ARG A 16 11.89 -15.44 -3.39
N PRO A 17 12.03 -15.49 -2.05
CA PRO A 17 11.20 -16.36 -1.22
C PRO A 17 9.70 -16.23 -1.54
N GLY A 18 9.02 -17.36 -1.71
CA GLY A 18 7.60 -17.46 -2.03
C GLY A 18 7.19 -17.29 -3.48
N GLN A 19 8.00 -16.65 -4.33
CA GLN A 19 7.65 -16.44 -5.73
C GLN A 19 7.48 -17.75 -6.50
N GLU A 20 8.43 -18.68 -6.38
CA GLU A 20 8.42 -19.95 -7.10
C GLU A 20 7.18 -20.79 -6.74
N SER A 21 6.84 -20.88 -5.46
CA SER A 21 5.67 -21.62 -4.97
C SER A 21 4.36 -21.04 -5.51
N ILE A 22 4.20 -19.71 -5.49
CA ILE A 22 3.01 -19.04 -6.02
C ILE A 22 2.91 -19.26 -7.54
N ILE A 23 4.00 -19.10 -8.27
CA ILE A 23 4.03 -19.28 -9.72
C ILE A 23 3.68 -20.73 -10.10
N SER A 24 4.24 -21.72 -9.41
CA SER A 24 3.92 -23.14 -9.63
C SER A 24 2.44 -23.41 -9.41
N SER A 25 1.89 -22.96 -8.27
CA SER A 25 0.48 -23.15 -7.91
C SER A 25 -0.47 -22.56 -8.98
N VAL A 26 -0.17 -21.35 -9.47
CA VAL A 26 -0.95 -20.69 -10.54
C VAL A 26 -0.82 -21.41 -11.88
N LEU A 27 0.36 -21.92 -12.22
CA LEU A 27 0.58 -22.67 -13.46
C LEU A 27 -0.15 -24.01 -13.46
N GLU A 28 -0.31 -24.62 -12.29
CA GLU A 28 -1.12 -25.82 -12.07
C GLU A 28 -2.63 -25.55 -12.11
N GLY A 29 -3.04 -24.27 -12.23
CA GLY A 29 -4.44 -23.87 -12.29
C GLY A 29 -5.11 -23.71 -10.91
N GLN A 30 -4.33 -23.75 -9.82
CA GLN A 30 -4.86 -23.56 -8.47
C GLN A 30 -5.14 -22.09 -8.21
N HIS A 31 -6.34 -21.78 -7.67
CA HIS A 31 -6.62 -20.45 -7.17
C HIS A 31 -5.75 -20.20 -5.93
N THR A 32 -4.98 -19.11 -5.95
CA THR A 32 -3.90 -18.90 -4.98
C THR A 32 -4.01 -17.55 -4.30
N LEU A 33 -3.85 -17.53 -2.96
CA LEU A 33 -3.57 -16.33 -2.18
C LEU A 33 -2.08 -16.29 -1.85
N GLY A 34 -1.37 -15.34 -2.44
CA GLY A 34 0.04 -15.08 -2.17
C GLY A 34 0.22 -13.95 -1.18
N ILE A 35 0.78 -14.24 -0.01
CA ILE A 35 1.11 -13.25 1.02
C ILE A 35 2.64 -13.11 1.03
N LEU A 36 3.11 -12.00 0.46
CA LEU A 36 4.52 -11.69 0.29
C LEU A 36 4.83 -10.28 0.78
N PRO A 37 5.94 -10.04 1.48
CA PRO A 37 6.28 -8.71 2.00
C PRO A 37 6.37 -7.66 0.89
N THR A 38 6.22 -6.38 1.27
CA THR A 38 6.46 -5.25 0.35
C THR A 38 7.88 -5.33 -0.22
N GLY A 39 8.01 -5.09 -1.54
CA GLY A 39 9.31 -5.15 -2.22
C GLY A 39 9.79 -6.55 -2.60
N SER A 40 9.01 -7.61 -2.32
CA SER A 40 9.34 -8.98 -2.72
C SER A 40 9.22 -9.25 -4.24
N GLY A 41 8.71 -8.29 -5.02
CA GLY A 41 8.49 -8.48 -6.45
C GLY A 41 7.22 -9.30 -6.76
N LYS A 42 6.11 -9.01 -6.09
CA LYS A 42 4.79 -9.65 -6.29
C LYS A 42 4.35 -9.69 -7.75
N SER A 43 4.68 -8.67 -8.54
CA SER A 43 4.32 -8.60 -9.96
C SER A 43 4.87 -9.76 -10.79
N LEU A 44 6.03 -10.31 -10.44
CA LEU A 44 6.59 -11.49 -11.10
C LEU A 44 5.67 -12.72 -10.99
N CYS A 45 4.89 -12.81 -9.90
CA CYS A 45 4.00 -13.94 -9.64
C CYS A 45 2.84 -14.04 -10.65
N TYR A 46 2.50 -12.96 -11.33
CA TYR A 46 1.53 -13.01 -12.44
C TYR A 46 2.18 -12.79 -13.81
N GLN A 47 3.25 -12.02 -13.89
CA GLN A 47 3.90 -11.76 -15.18
C GLN A 47 4.49 -13.03 -15.79
N LEU A 48 5.26 -13.81 -15.02
CA LEU A 48 5.89 -15.02 -15.54
C LEU A 48 4.86 -16.09 -15.97
N PRO A 49 3.82 -16.43 -15.18
CA PRO A 49 2.76 -17.33 -15.65
C PRO A 49 2.04 -16.84 -16.91
N THR A 50 1.79 -15.54 -17.03
CA THR A 50 1.17 -14.95 -18.22
C THR A 50 2.01 -15.18 -19.48
N TYR A 51 3.33 -14.95 -19.40
CA TYR A 51 4.24 -15.23 -20.51
C TYR A 51 4.30 -16.71 -20.86
N MET A 52 4.30 -17.59 -19.85
CA MET A 52 4.37 -19.04 -20.09
C MET A 52 3.09 -19.61 -20.67
N LYS A 53 1.92 -19.16 -20.18
CA LYS A 53 0.60 -19.64 -20.68
C LYS A 53 0.16 -18.99 -21.98
N GLN A 54 0.76 -17.86 -22.36
CA GLN A 54 0.38 -17.07 -23.56
C GLN A 54 -1.11 -16.68 -23.59
N GLN A 55 -1.72 -16.48 -22.42
CA GLN A 55 -3.11 -16.08 -22.27
C GLN A 55 -3.19 -14.72 -21.56
N PRO A 56 -4.15 -13.84 -21.93
CA PRO A 56 -4.28 -12.53 -21.29
C PRO A 56 -4.58 -12.65 -19.81
N THR A 57 -4.03 -11.71 -19.04
CA THR A 57 -4.24 -11.58 -17.60
C THR A 57 -4.95 -10.28 -17.30
N LEU A 58 -6.05 -10.39 -16.53
CA LEU A 58 -6.77 -9.25 -15.96
C LEU A 58 -6.23 -8.95 -14.57
N VAL A 59 -5.68 -7.76 -14.36
CA VAL A 59 -5.18 -7.31 -13.05
C VAL A 59 -6.15 -6.26 -12.50
N ILE A 60 -6.84 -6.62 -11.44
CA ILE A 60 -7.75 -5.71 -10.74
C ILE A 60 -6.99 -5.10 -9.57
N SER A 61 -6.76 -3.79 -9.66
CA SER A 61 -6.01 -3.05 -8.64
C SER A 61 -6.82 -1.87 -8.14
N PRO A 62 -6.87 -1.62 -6.82
CA PRO A 62 -7.65 -0.54 -6.24
C PRO A 62 -7.01 0.84 -6.43
N LEU A 63 -5.79 0.93 -6.95
CA LEU A 63 -4.98 2.14 -6.98
C LEU A 63 -4.56 2.51 -8.39
N ILE A 64 -5.11 3.64 -8.85
CA ILE A 64 -4.83 4.16 -10.20
C ILE A 64 -3.34 4.43 -10.40
N SER A 65 -2.69 5.11 -9.46
CA SER A 65 -1.26 5.42 -9.55
C SER A 65 -0.39 4.16 -9.67
N LEU A 66 -0.74 3.11 -8.92
CA LEU A 66 -0.02 1.84 -8.99
C LEU A 66 -0.19 1.16 -10.35
N MET A 67 -1.39 1.20 -10.92
CA MET A 67 -1.66 0.66 -12.25
C MET A 67 -0.82 1.36 -13.32
N ASP A 68 -0.80 2.70 -13.31
CA ASP A 68 -0.04 3.50 -14.26
C ASP A 68 1.46 3.27 -14.13
N ASP A 69 1.99 3.20 -12.90
CA ASP A 69 3.38 2.88 -12.63
C ASP A 69 3.76 1.48 -13.13
N GLN A 70 2.91 0.46 -12.89
CA GLN A 70 3.13 -0.89 -13.37
C GLN A 70 3.16 -0.95 -14.91
N VAL A 71 2.20 -0.31 -15.57
CA VAL A 71 2.14 -0.24 -17.04
C VAL A 71 3.38 0.48 -17.60
N MET A 72 3.79 1.58 -16.98
CA MET A 72 4.98 2.31 -17.40
C MET A 72 6.24 1.45 -17.25
N GLN A 73 6.43 0.79 -16.11
CA GLN A 73 7.57 -0.10 -15.87
C GLN A 73 7.60 -1.26 -16.87
N MET A 74 6.46 -1.90 -17.14
CA MET A 74 6.38 -2.98 -18.11
C MET A 74 6.74 -2.52 -19.51
N LYS A 75 6.29 -1.33 -19.93
CA LYS A 75 6.65 -0.72 -21.22
C LYS A 75 8.14 -0.41 -21.31
N MET A 76 8.75 0.10 -20.25
CA MET A 76 10.20 0.33 -20.18
C MET A 76 11.01 -0.98 -20.30
N GLN A 77 10.43 -2.10 -19.85
CA GLN A 77 11.01 -3.44 -19.96
C GLN A 77 10.73 -4.11 -21.32
N GLY A 78 10.08 -3.41 -22.26
CA GLY A 78 9.80 -3.91 -23.61
C GLY A 78 8.44 -4.60 -23.78
N GLU A 79 7.58 -4.63 -22.76
CA GLU A 79 6.23 -5.16 -22.91
C GLU A 79 5.27 -4.07 -23.42
N HIS A 80 4.88 -4.18 -24.70
CA HIS A 80 4.01 -3.21 -25.36
C HIS A 80 2.53 -3.62 -25.35
N HIS A 81 2.22 -4.91 -25.08
CA HIS A 81 0.85 -5.43 -25.01
C HIS A 81 0.28 -5.29 -23.58
N VAL A 82 0.39 -4.09 -23.01
CA VAL A 82 -0.08 -3.75 -21.65
C VAL A 82 -0.90 -2.47 -21.69
N VAL A 83 -2.06 -2.50 -21.04
CA VAL A 83 -2.98 -1.36 -20.94
C VAL A 83 -3.45 -1.17 -19.50
N ALA A 84 -3.62 0.08 -19.07
CA ALA A 84 -4.39 0.43 -17.89
C ALA A 84 -5.68 1.12 -18.32
N ILE A 85 -6.79 0.84 -17.61
CA ILE A 85 -8.09 1.47 -17.86
C ILE A 85 -8.75 1.80 -16.52
N HIS A 86 -9.03 3.08 -16.31
CA HIS A 86 -9.66 3.58 -15.10
C HIS A 86 -10.45 4.88 -15.35
N SER A 87 -11.26 5.29 -14.38
CA SER A 87 -12.14 6.48 -14.51
C SER A 87 -11.37 7.79 -14.71
N GLY A 88 -10.18 7.91 -14.13
CA GLY A 88 -9.35 9.13 -14.18
C GLY A 88 -8.65 9.40 -15.51
N MET A 89 -8.76 8.51 -16.52
CA MET A 89 -8.14 8.73 -17.83
C MET A 89 -8.93 9.75 -18.66
N GLU A 90 -8.21 10.50 -19.49
CA GLU A 90 -8.82 11.31 -20.54
C GLU A 90 -9.55 10.46 -21.59
N GLN A 91 -10.60 11.00 -22.20
CA GLN A 91 -11.45 10.29 -23.17
C GLN A 91 -10.64 9.73 -24.37
N ALA A 92 -9.67 10.50 -24.89
CA ALA A 92 -8.82 10.06 -25.98
C ALA A 92 -7.92 8.87 -25.59
N ALA A 93 -7.42 8.88 -24.35
CA ALA A 93 -6.62 7.78 -23.84
C ALA A 93 -7.45 6.52 -23.57
N LYS A 94 -8.68 6.67 -23.03
CA LYS A 94 -9.65 5.57 -22.89
C LYS A 94 -9.96 4.89 -24.23
N LYS A 95 -10.26 5.70 -25.26
CA LYS A 95 -10.57 5.17 -26.60
C LYS A 95 -9.41 4.36 -27.18
N ARG A 96 -8.16 4.84 -27.02
CA ARG A 96 -6.95 4.09 -27.45
C ARG A 96 -6.80 2.79 -26.65
N ALA A 97 -6.96 2.83 -25.35
CA ALA A 97 -6.89 1.66 -24.49
C ALA A 97 -7.93 0.60 -24.89
N PHE A 98 -9.17 1.00 -25.20
CA PHE A 98 -10.22 0.08 -25.68
C PHE A 98 -9.87 -0.61 -27.00
N GLN A 99 -9.23 0.11 -27.92
CA GLN A 99 -8.77 -0.48 -29.19
C GLN A 99 -7.67 -1.53 -28.99
N GLN A 100 -6.88 -1.40 -27.92
CA GLN A 100 -5.78 -2.31 -27.61
C GLN A 100 -6.20 -3.52 -26.77
N LEU A 101 -7.41 -3.53 -26.18
CA LEU A 101 -7.86 -4.56 -25.24
C LEU A 101 -7.72 -5.99 -25.75
N THR A 102 -8.13 -6.23 -26.98
CA THR A 102 -8.11 -7.59 -27.59
C THR A 102 -6.70 -8.10 -27.91
N GLN A 103 -5.72 -7.20 -27.98
CA GLN A 103 -4.32 -7.53 -28.23
C GLN A 103 -3.47 -7.47 -26.94
N ALA A 104 -4.05 -6.96 -25.84
CA ALA A 104 -3.33 -6.79 -24.61
C ALA A 104 -3.09 -8.14 -23.93
N ARG A 105 -1.87 -8.35 -23.48
CA ARG A 105 -1.46 -9.49 -22.65
C ARG A 105 -1.74 -9.20 -21.18
N PHE A 106 -1.58 -7.95 -20.77
CA PHE A 106 -1.88 -7.48 -19.42
C PHE A 106 -2.88 -6.33 -19.47
N ILE A 107 -3.98 -6.48 -18.75
CA ILE A 107 -5.04 -5.49 -18.68
C ILE A 107 -5.21 -5.11 -17.22
N PHE A 108 -4.79 -3.90 -16.85
CA PHE A 108 -4.99 -3.34 -15.53
C PHE A 108 -6.30 -2.55 -15.49
N VAL A 109 -7.11 -2.79 -14.48
CA VAL A 109 -8.42 -2.13 -14.34
C VAL A 109 -8.76 -1.86 -12.89
N SER A 110 -9.43 -0.72 -12.62
CA SER A 110 -9.96 -0.47 -11.28
C SER A 110 -11.29 -1.21 -11.06
N PRO A 111 -11.60 -1.61 -9.81
CA PRO A 111 -12.87 -2.29 -9.49
C PRO A 111 -14.09 -1.48 -9.91
N GLU A 112 -14.06 -0.17 -9.65
CA GLU A 112 -15.15 0.76 -9.98
C GLU A 112 -15.41 0.82 -11.49
N PHE A 113 -14.37 0.68 -12.29
CA PHE A 113 -14.49 0.75 -13.74
C PHE A 113 -15.09 -0.54 -14.32
N ILE A 114 -14.55 -1.71 -13.94
CA ILE A 114 -14.98 -2.99 -14.53
C ILE A 114 -16.39 -3.40 -14.11
N LEU A 115 -16.87 -2.95 -12.95
CA LEU A 115 -18.20 -3.27 -12.46
C LEU A 115 -19.32 -2.49 -13.13
N GLN A 116 -19.01 -1.40 -13.85
CA GLN A 116 -20.04 -0.66 -14.61
C GLN A 116 -20.51 -1.49 -15.81
N PRO A 117 -21.82 -1.70 -15.99
CA PRO A 117 -22.35 -2.64 -17.01
C PRO A 117 -21.87 -2.34 -18.43
N HIS A 118 -21.78 -1.05 -18.81
CA HIS A 118 -21.33 -0.63 -20.13
C HIS A 118 -19.81 -0.82 -20.34
N HIS A 119 -19.00 -0.77 -19.28
CA HIS A 119 -17.58 -1.07 -19.34
C HIS A 119 -17.34 -2.59 -19.29
N PHE A 120 -18.06 -3.31 -18.42
CA PHE A 120 -17.93 -4.77 -18.32
C PHE A 120 -18.13 -5.48 -19.67
N HIS A 121 -19.04 -4.94 -20.50
CA HIS A 121 -19.30 -5.49 -21.83
C HIS A 121 -18.05 -5.57 -22.70
N LEU A 122 -17.09 -4.65 -22.55
CA LEU A 122 -15.84 -4.62 -23.33
C LEU A 122 -14.93 -5.81 -23.04
N PHE A 123 -15.05 -6.42 -21.87
CA PHE A 123 -14.21 -7.53 -21.43
C PHE A 123 -14.80 -8.91 -21.74
N LYS A 124 -16.12 -8.99 -22.02
CA LYS A 124 -16.87 -10.26 -22.14
C LYS A 124 -16.28 -11.23 -23.18
N ASN A 125 -15.70 -10.69 -24.25
CA ASN A 125 -15.16 -11.50 -25.35
C ASN A 125 -13.69 -11.86 -25.16
N ILE A 126 -13.06 -11.47 -24.05
CA ILE A 126 -11.66 -11.78 -23.75
C ILE A 126 -11.62 -13.05 -22.89
N ARG A 127 -10.88 -14.05 -23.36
CA ARG A 127 -10.68 -15.30 -22.62
C ARG A 127 -9.45 -15.17 -21.74
N PHE A 128 -9.65 -14.77 -20.50
CA PHE A 128 -8.58 -14.61 -19.53
C PHE A 128 -8.06 -15.96 -19.04
N GLY A 129 -6.73 -16.13 -19.05
CA GLY A 129 -6.09 -17.27 -18.38
C GLY A 129 -5.94 -17.08 -16.87
N MET A 130 -5.91 -15.81 -16.43
CA MET A 130 -5.74 -15.46 -15.02
C MET A 130 -6.44 -14.15 -14.69
N ILE A 131 -7.00 -14.08 -13.48
CA ILE A 131 -7.47 -12.84 -12.83
C ILE A 131 -6.61 -12.62 -11.59
N VAL A 132 -5.96 -11.47 -11.53
CA VAL A 132 -5.15 -11.05 -10.39
C VAL A 132 -5.94 -10.04 -9.57
N LEU A 133 -6.07 -10.28 -8.28
CA LEU A 133 -6.57 -9.33 -7.29
C LEU A 133 -5.36 -8.76 -6.58
N ASP A 134 -4.93 -7.57 -6.98
CA ASP A 134 -3.76 -6.93 -6.37
C ASP A 134 -4.15 -6.12 -5.15
N GLU A 135 -3.26 -6.05 -4.17
CA GLU A 135 -3.46 -5.39 -2.87
C GLU A 135 -4.80 -5.79 -2.21
N VAL A 136 -5.06 -7.11 -2.17
CA VAL A 136 -6.34 -7.66 -1.72
C VAL A 136 -6.66 -7.39 -0.24
N HIS A 137 -5.70 -6.89 0.56
CA HIS A 137 -5.94 -6.39 1.92
C HIS A 137 -6.96 -5.24 1.95
N CYS A 138 -7.15 -4.53 0.83
CA CYS A 138 -8.21 -3.53 0.70
C CYS A 138 -9.63 -4.09 0.91
N LEU A 139 -9.82 -5.41 0.86
CA LEU A 139 -11.12 -6.04 1.17
C LEU A 139 -11.48 -5.98 2.65
N SER A 140 -10.52 -5.98 3.57
CA SER A 140 -10.81 -6.01 5.00
C SER A 140 -10.19 -4.87 5.80
N GLU A 141 -8.94 -4.49 5.55
CA GLU A 141 -8.21 -3.53 6.40
C GLU A 141 -8.62 -2.08 6.17
N TRP A 142 -8.85 -1.70 4.91
CA TRP A 142 -9.42 -0.39 4.58
C TRP A 142 -10.94 -0.43 4.62
N GLY A 143 -11.51 -1.63 4.76
CA GLY A 143 -12.92 -1.91 4.87
C GLY A 143 -13.72 -1.56 3.62
N PHE A 144 -14.95 -1.95 3.67
CA PHE A 144 -15.97 -1.55 2.69
C PHE A 144 -16.16 -0.03 2.63
N ASP A 145 -15.67 0.71 3.64
CA ASP A 145 -15.74 2.17 3.73
C ASP A 145 -14.91 2.86 2.66
N PHE A 146 -13.75 2.29 2.28
CA PHE A 146 -12.82 2.93 1.35
C PHE A 146 -12.98 2.46 -0.10
N ARG A 147 -13.30 1.16 -0.31
CA ARG A 147 -13.39 0.55 -1.65
C ARG A 147 -14.57 -0.43 -1.76
N PRO A 148 -15.82 0.05 -1.65
CA PRO A 148 -17.00 -0.82 -1.65
C PRO A 148 -17.11 -1.68 -2.92
N HIS A 149 -16.67 -1.17 -4.07
CA HIS A 149 -16.67 -1.91 -5.32
C HIS A 149 -15.74 -3.15 -5.30
N TYR A 150 -14.70 -3.15 -4.47
CA TYR A 150 -13.82 -4.32 -4.38
C TYR A 150 -14.57 -5.54 -3.78
N ALA A 151 -15.52 -5.31 -2.89
CA ALA A 151 -16.39 -6.35 -2.36
C ALA A 151 -17.32 -6.99 -3.41
N LEU A 152 -17.62 -6.25 -4.49
CA LEU A 152 -18.48 -6.71 -5.58
C LEU A 152 -17.74 -7.49 -6.68
N ILE A 153 -16.40 -7.57 -6.60
CA ILE A 153 -15.57 -8.16 -7.65
C ILE A 153 -15.87 -9.66 -7.89
N GLY A 154 -16.52 -10.32 -6.92
CA GLY A 154 -17.05 -11.66 -7.08
C GLY A 154 -17.97 -11.81 -8.29
N LYS A 155 -18.68 -10.75 -8.72
CA LYS A 155 -19.51 -10.74 -9.94
C LYS A 155 -18.64 -10.98 -11.19
N VAL A 156 -17.47 -10.33 -11.25
CA VAL A 156 -16.48 -10.46 -12.36
C VAL A 156 -15.87 -11.86 -12.36
N ILE A 157 -15.47 -12.35 -11.18
CA ILE A 157 -14.87 -13.68 -11.02
C ILE A 157 -15.81 -14.78 -11.47
N ARG A 158 -17.10 -14.69 -11.10
CA ARG A 158 -18.11 -15.69 -11.52
C ARG A 158 -18.34 -15.69 -13.02
N TYR A 159 -18.25 -14.55 -13.68
CA TYR A 159 -18.38 -14.46 -15.14
C TYR A 159 -17.21 -15.13 -15.85
N PHE A 160 -15.97 -14.87 -15.39
CA PHE A 160 -14.75 -15.47 -15.97
C PHE A 160 -14.30 -16.70 -15.15
N ASN A 161 -15.21 -17.63 -14.95
CA ASN A 161 -15.05 -18.79 -14.06
C ASN A 161 -13.92 -19.76 -14.44
N GLU A 162 -13.47 -19.76 -15.69
CA GLU A 162 -12.37 -20.60 -16.20
C GLU A 162 -10.99 -20.02 -15.84
N ALA A 163 -10.91 -18.72 -15.52
CA ALA A 163 -9.65 -18.07 -15.19
C ALA A 163 -9.10 -18.53 -13.82
N THR A 164 -7.79 -18.76 -13.77
CA THR A 164 -7.10 -18.97 -12.49
C THR A 164 -7.08 -17.67 -11.69
N ILE A 165 -7.40 -17.71 -10.41
CA ILE A 165 -7.41 -16.52 -9.55
C ILE A 165 -6.10 -16.47 -8.77
N LEU A 166 -5.43 -15.33 -8.81
CA LEU A 166 -4.28 -15.02 -7.97
C LEU A 166 -4.57 -13.76 -7.16
N ALA A 167 -4.78 -13.92 -5.86
CA ALA A 167 -4.89 -12.81 -4.91
C ALA A 167 -3.52 -12.51 -4.31
N LEU A 168 -3.12 -11.24 -4.30
CA LEU A 168 -1.81 -10.81 -3.80
C LEU A 168 -1.96 -9.72 -2.75
N THR A 169 -1.21 -9.85 -1.67
CA THR A 169 -1.12 -8.83 -0.62
C THR A 169 0.24 -8.86 0.08
N ALA A 170 0.57 -7.77 0.77
CA ALA A 170 1.74 -7.70 1.64
C ALA A 170 1.41 -8.10 3.08
N THR A 171 0.16 -7.93 3.50
CA THR A 171 -0.33 -8.21 4.86
C THR A 171 -1.60 -9.04 4.78
N ALA A 172 -1.75 -10.03 5.65
CA ALA A 172 -2.98 -10.78 5.74
C ALA A 172 -3.29 -11.19 7.19
N THR A 173 -4.39 -10.69 7.68
CA THR A 173 -5.01 -11.16 8.91
C THR A 173 -5.83 -12.42 8.64
N ARG A 174 -6.22 -13.14 9.71
CA ARG A 174 -7.16 -14.29 9.57
C ARG A 174 -8.47 -13.87 8.92
N HIS A 175 -9.02 -12.72 9.32
CA HIS A 175 -10.27 -12.17 8.77
C HIS A 175 -10.17 -11.92 7.25
N LEU A 176 -9.04 -11.42 6.77
CA LEU A 176 -8.84 -11.19 5.33
C LEU A 176 -8.95 -12.51 4.54
N LYS A 177 -8.40 -13.62 5.06
CA LYS A 177 -8.50 -14.93 4.39
C LYS A 177 -9.96 -15.37 4.23
N ASP A 178 -10.76 -15.16 5.27
CA ASP A 178 -12.21 -15.47 5.25
C ASP A 178 -12.98 -14.54 4.29
N ASP A 179 -12.67 -13.26 4.27
CA ASP A 179 -13.29 -12.28 3.37
C ASP A 179 -12.97 -12.57 1.89
N ILE A 180 -11.73 -12.90 1.59
CA ILE A 180 -11.32 -13.32 0.24
C ILE A 180 -12.11 -14.56 -0.19
N GLN A 181 -12.23 -15.56 0.68
CA GLN A 181 -12.95 -16.78 0.36
C GLN A 181 -14.45 -16.53 0.12
N ARG A 182 -15.06 -15.61 0.88
CA ARG A 182 -16.46 -15.18 0.66
C ARG A 182 -16.64 -14.48 -0.69
N VAL A 183 -15.70 -13.62 -1.09
CA VAL A 183 -15.79 -12.89 -2.37
C VAL A 183 -15.53 -13.81 -3.54
N ILE A 184 -14.49 -14.64 -3.48
CA ILE A 184 -14.08 -15.53 -4.57
C ILE A 184 -15.03 -16.72 -4.71
N GLN A 185 -15.61 -17.24 -3.61
CA GLN A 185 -16.49 -18.40 -3.55
C GLN A 185 -15.89 -19.68 -4.19
N LYS A 186 -14.57 -19.82 -4.11
CA LYS A 186 -13.81 -20.98 -4.60
C LYS A 186 -12.77 -21.36 -3.56
N SER A 187 -12.34 -22.62 -3.56
CA SER A 187 -11.21 -23.05 -2.72
C SER A 187 -9.96 -22.30 -3.15
N ILE A 188 -9.21 -21.77 -2.21
CA ILE A 188 -8.00 -20.99 -2.45
C ILE A 188 -6.82 -21.59 -1.70
N HIS A 189 -5.71 -21.82 -2.43
CA HIS A 189 -4.45 -22.27 -1.85
C HIS A 189 -3.71 -21.06 -1.26
N VAL A 190 -3.38 -21.09 0.02
CA VAL A 190 -2.69 -20.00 0.70
C VAL A 190 -1.20 -20.29 0.76
N ILE A 191 -0.41 -19.40 0.18
CA ILE A 191 1.06 -19.42 0.24
C ILE A 191 1.51 -18.15 0.95
N GLU A 192 2.05 -18.33 2.14
CA GLU A 192 2.39 -17.25 3.06
C GLU A 192 3.89 -17.26 3.37
N HIS A 193 4.52 -16.12 3.22
CA HIS A 193 5.90 -15.88 3.63
C HIS A 193 5.97 -14.84 4.72
N SER A 194 7.02 -14.93 5.54
CA SER A 194 7.26 -13.98 6.62
C SER A 194 7.23 -12.54 6.12
N MET A 195 6.48 -11.70 6.83
CA MET A 195 6.46 -10.24 6.61
C MET A 195 7.60 -9.55 7.35
N ASP A 196 8.40 -10.30 8.09
CA ASP A 196 9.53 -9.75 8.84
C ASP A 196 10.58 -9.14 7.90
N ARG A 197 11.16 -8.06 8.37
CA ARG A 197 12.24 -7.33 7.70
C ARG A 197 13.42 -7.25 8.67
N PRO A 198 14.23 -8.34 8.79
CA PRO A 198 15.30 -8.45 9.78
C PRO A 198 16.35 -7.33 9.65
N ASN A 199 16.51 -6.75 8.46
CA ASN A 199 17.42 -5.63 8.21
C ASN A 199 16.88 -4.25 8.60
N VAL A 200 15.66 -4.14 9.15
CA VAL A 200 15.05 -2.86 9.57
C VAL A 200 14.95 -2.83 11.09
N ALA A 201 15.79 -2.06 11.74
CA ALA A 201 15.75 -1.87 13.20
C ALA A 201 14.53 -1.04 13.63
N LEU A 202 13.86 -1.42 14.71
CA LEU A 202 12.63 -0.76 15.19
C LEU A 202 12.90 0.01 16.50
N SER A 203 12.44 1.25 16.57
CA SER A 203 12.54 2.02 17.82
C SER A 203 11.36 2.98 18.03
N VAL A 204 11.13 3.33 19.29
CA VAL A 204 10.19 4.38 19.69
C VAL A 204 10.93 5.41 20.51
N LYS A 205 10.74 6.70 20.20
CA LYS A 205 11.28 7.83 20.94
C LYS A 205 10.13 8.61 21.58
N PHE A 206 10.19 8.72 22.89
CA PHE A 206 9.23 9.53 23.66
C PHE A 206 9.71 10.97 23.70
N MET A 207 8.80 11.89 23.39
CA MET A 207 9.00 13.33 23.35
C MET A 207 8.03 14.01 24.31
N LEU A 208 8.42 15.13 24.88
CA LEU A 208 7.59 15.89 25.80
C LEU A 208 6.67 16.88 25.09
N SER A 209 7.06 17.32 23.87
CA SER A 209 6.31 18.33 23.12
C SER A 209 6.47 18.15 21.61
N TYR A 210 5.60 18.84 20.87
CA TYR A 210 5.69 18.94 19.40
C TYR A 210 7.01 19.59 18.96
N GLU A 211 7.46 20.62 19.65
CA GLU A 211 8.72 21.30 19.36
C GLU A 211 9.92 20.36 19.51
N GLU A 212 9.95 19.57 20.58
CA GLU A 212 10.98 18.56 20.79
C GLU A 212 10.98 17.51 19.66
N LYS A 213 9.80 17.08 19.18
CA LYS A 213 9.69 16.19 18.01
C LYS A 213 10.32 16.81 16.76
N VAL A 214 10.03 18.09 16.49
CA VAL A 214 10.55 18.80 15.32
C VAL A 214 12.07 18.93 15.42
N ASN A 215 12.59 19.36 16.55
CA ASN A 215 14.04 19.53 16.77
C ASN A 215 14.76 18.18 16.62
N TRP A 216 14.24 17.13 17.24
CA TRP A 216 14.81 15.79 17.12
C TRP A 216 14.79 15.27 15.67
N LEU A 217 13.69 15.54 14.94
CA LEU A 217 13.57 15.18 13.54
C LEU A 217 14.67 15.87 12.71
N ILE A 218 14.86 17.19 12.87
CA ILE A 218 15.87 17.97 12.14
C ILE A 218 17.29 17.47 12.43
N ASP A 219 17.60 17.16 13.67
CA ASP A 219 18.90 16.62 14.05
C ASP A 219 19.14 15.23 13.44
N THR A 220 18.10 14.39 13.45
CA THR A 220 18.17 13.00 12.95
C THR A 220 18.32 12.98 11.42
N ILE A 221 17.59 13.79 10.68
CA ILE A 221 17.66 13.79 9.20
C ILE A 221 19.02 14.21 8.66
N ALA A 222 19.83 14.91 9.46
CA ALA A 222 21.19 15.26 9.05
C ALA A 222 22.06 14.06 8.69
N THR A 223 21.79 12.89 9.30
CA THR A 223 22.59 11.68 9.16
C THR A 223 21.76 10.43 8.83
N SER A 224 20.50 10.60 8.40
CA SER A 224 19.54 9.48 8.24
C SER A 224 19.53 8.85 6.84
N GLY A 225 20.27 9.40 5.87
CA GLY A 225 20.20 8.97 4.46
C GLY A 225 18.85 9.29 3.81
N PRO A 226 18.47 8.59 2.72
CA PRO A 226 17.15 8.73 2.12
C PRO A 226 16.07 8.38 3.13
N THR A 227 15.16 9.35 3.41
CA THR A 227 14.24 9.31 4.53
C THR A 227 12.82 9.61 4.10
N ILE A 228 11.86 8.84 4.64
CA ILE A 228 10.43 9.17 4.59
C ILE A 228 9.97 9.53 6.00
N VAL A 229 9.27 10.66 6.12
CA VAL A 229 8.64 11.12 7.36
C VAL A 229 7.13 11.02 7.19
N TYR A 230 6.49 10.09 7.91
CA TYR A 230 5.06 9.92 7.87
C TYR A 230 4.34 10.82 8.87
N VAL A 231 3.29 11.49 8.37
CA VAL A 231 2.43 12.40 9.13
C VAL A 231 0.95 12.10 8.89
N SER A 232 0.08 12.55 9.78
CA SER A 232 -1.36 12.28 9.72
C SER A 232 -2.14 13.23 8.81
N SER A 233 -1.61 14.40 8.46
CA SER A 233 -2.35 15.39 7.69
C SER A 233 -1.49 16.19 6.72
N LYS A 234 -2.14 16.73 5.69
CA LYS A 234 -1.57 17.66 4.71
C LYS A 234 -0.96 18.89 5.39
N LYS A 235 -1.66 19.49 6.36
CA LYS A 235 -1.17 20.67 7.08
C LYS A 235 0.17 20.37 7.77
N VAL A 236 0.23 19.28 8.52
CA VAL A 236 1.47 18.89 9.22
C VAL A 236 2.58 18.54 8.21
N SER A 237 2.26 17.96 7.06
CA SER A 237 3.27 17.68 6.04
C SER A 237 3.92 18.95 5.51
N LEU A 238 3.13 20.00 5.32
CA LEU A 238 3.61 21.30 4.86
C LEU A 238 4.45 22.01 5.92
N ASP A 239 3.96 22.05 7.18
CA ASP A 239 4.64 22.69 8.30
C ASP A 239 6.03 22.06 8.56
N LEU A 240 6.10 20.72 8.59
CA LEU A 240 7.37 20.02 8.77
C LEU A 240 8.31 20.16 7.59
N ALA A 241 7.80 20.08 6.35
CA ALA A 241 8.65 20.28 5.18
C ALA A 241 9.24 21.70 5.16
N THR A 242 8.49 22.72 5.60
CA THR A 242 8.98 24.08 5.76
C THR A 242 10.09 24.15 6.81
N SER A 243 9.91 23.55 7.97
CA SER A 243 10.94 23.52 9.03
C SER A 243 12.22 22.80 8.58
N ILE A 244 12.09 21.67 7.87
CA ILE A 244 13.23 20.93 7.30
C ILE A 244 13.95 21.77 6.24
N TYR A 245 13.20 22.46 5.38
CA TYR A 245 13.77 23.33 4.36
C TYR A 245 14.53 24.52 4.99
N GLU A 246 13.99 25.16 6.02
CA GLU A 246 14.63 26.24 6.79
C GLU A 246 15.91 25.79 7.50
N ALA A 247 15.95 24.51 7.92
CA ALA A 247 17.17 23.88 8.44
C ALA A 247 18.24 23.60 7.36
N GLY A 248 17.90 23.83 6.07
CA GLY A 248 18.83 23.74 4.93
C GLY A 248 18.78 22.44 4.14
N TYR A 249 17.74 21.61 4.31
CA TYR A 249 17.58 20.34 3.58
C TYR A 249 16.48 20.44 2.53
N LEU A 250 16.78 20.02 1.29
CA LEU A 250 15.76 19.86 0.26
C LEU A 250 14.83 18.71 0.65
N THR A 251 13.53 18.97 0.64
CA THR A 251 12.51 18.02 1.03
C THR A 251 11.31 18.07 0.09
N GLY A 252 10.72 16.93 -0.22
CA GLY A 252 9.47 16.83 -0.97
C GLY A 252 8.28 16.66 -0.03
N ILE A 253 7.10 17.08 -0.50
CA ILE A 253 5.81 16.88 0.18
C ILE A 253 4.98 15.93 -0.67
N TYR A 254 4.29 14.97 -0.02
CA TYR A 254 3.43 14.05 -0.73
C TYR A 254 2.14 13.76 0.05
N HIS A 255 0.99 14.08 -0.54
CA HIS A 255 -0.34 13.81 0.03
C HIS A 255 -1.38 13.59 -1.08
N GLY A 256 -2.58 13.13 -0.70
CA GLY A 256 -3.64 12.77 -1.62
C GLY A 256 -4.17 13.89 -2.51
N ASP A 257 -4.10 15.15 -2.05
CA ASP A 257 -4.61 16.32 -2.79
C ASP A 257 -3.67 16.83 -3.90
N LEU A 258 -2.43 16.31 -3.97
CA LEU A 258 -1.53 16.63 -5.08
C LEU A 258 -2.09 16.08 -6.39
N SER A 259 -1.96 16.85 -7.47
CA SER A 259 -2.25 16.38 -8.81
C SER A 259 -1.37 15.18 -9.19
N TYR A 260 -1.77 14.46 -10.22
CA TYR A 260 -0.97 13.35 -10.74
C TYR A 260 0.45 13.78 -11.13
N GLN A 261 0.59 14.93 -11.80
CA GLN A 261 1.89 15.45 -12.24
C GLN A 261 2.79 15.81 -11.07
N GLU A 262 2.26 16.52 -10.06
CA GLU A 262 3.01 16.86 -8.84
C GLU A 262 3.49 15.61 -8.11
N ARG A 263 2.61 14.62 -7.90
CA ARG A 263 2.98 13.34 -7.27
C ARG A 263 4.10 12.64 -8.04
N HIS A 264 3.97 12.57 -9.37
CA HIS A 264 4.97 11.96 -10.22
C HIS A 264 6.33 12.71 -10.15
N THR A 265 6.31 14.05 -10.19
CA THR A 265 7.52 14.86 -10.11
C THR A 265 8.27 14.62 -8.79
N VAL A 266 7.59 14.74 -7.64
CA VAL A 266 8.20 14.50 -6.33
C VAL A 266 8.74 13.08 -6.20
N GLN A 267 8.00 12.10 -6.73
CA GLN A 267 8.44 10.71 -6.73
C GLN A 267 9.71 10.51 -7.57
N GLN A 268 9.79 11.08 -8.76
CA GLN A 268 10.99 11.00 -9.61
C GLN A 268 12.20 11.69 -8.97
N GLN A 269 12.01 12.88 -8.41
CA GLN A 269 13.08 13.58 -7.69
C GLN A 269 13.62 12.75 -6.52
N PHE A 270 12.76 12.05 -5.80
CA PHE A 270 13.17 11.17 -4.72
C PHE A 270 13.87 9.90 -5.22
N LEU A 271 13.38 9.28 -6.28
CA LEU A 271 14.00 8.11 -6.91
C LEU A 271 15.41 8.43 -7.41
N ASN A 272 15.60 9.60 -8.02
CA ASN A 272 16.88 10.08 -8.56
C ASN A 272 17.84 10.63 -7.49
N ASN A 273 17.44 10.70 -6.22
CA ASN A 273 18.19 11.36 -5.14
C ASN A 273 18.39 12.88 -5.30
N ASP A 274 17.56 13.56 -6.12
CA ASP A 274 17.54 15.03 -6.22
C ASP A 274 17.06 15.62 -4.89
N ILE A 275 16.04 14.98 -4.30
CA ILE A 275 15.62 15.13 -2.91
C ILE A 275 15.84 13.82 -2.17
N ARG A 276 16.28 13.88 -0.91
CA ARG A 276 16.54 12.69 -0.08
C ARG A 276 15.60 12.57 1.10
N ILE A 277 14.71 13.54 1.28
CA ILE A 277 13.73 13.58 2.39
C ILE A 277 12.37 13.81 1.77
N ILE A 278 11.40 13.02 2.16
CA ILE A 278 9.98 13.22 1.84
C ILE A 278 9.18 13.29 3.14
N VAL A 279 8.34 14.31 3.27
CA VAL A 279 7.30 14.37 4.30
C VAL A 279 5.97 13.99 3.65
N ALA A 280 5.34 12.93 4.14
CA ALA A 280 4.20 12.36 3.45
C ALA A 280 3.09 11.91 4.40
N THR A 281 1.86 11.94 3.90
CA THR A 281 0.77 11.15 4.48
C THR A 281 0.86 9.68 4.00
N SER A 282 -0.01 8.83 4.51
CA SER A 282 -0.14 7.42 4.06
C SER A 282 -0.37 7.27 2.53
N ALA A 283 -0.73 8.37 1.83
CA ALA A 283 -0.83 8.40 0.38
C ALA A 283 0.52 8.11 -0.33
N PHE A 284 1.67 8.43 0.30
CA PHE A 284 2.99 8.06 -0.19
C PHE A 284 3.29 6.64 0.24
N GLY A 285 2.90 5.74 -0.59
CA GLY A 285 3.01 4.38 -0.13
C GLY A 285 3.07 3.39 -1.26
N MET A 286 1.98 3.14 -1.88
CA MET A 286 1.87 2.13 -2.91
C MET A 286 2.46 2.66 -4.24
N GLY A 287 3.31 1.84 -4.89
CA GLY A 287 3.96 2.20 -6.16
C GLY A 287 5.41 2.71 -6.03
N VAL A 288 5.84 3.24 -4.90
CA VAL A 288 7.22 3.73 -4.75
C VAL A 288 8.20 2.57 -4.59
N ASN A 289 9.08 2.40 -5.57
CA ASN A 289 10.09 1.35 -5.57
C ASN A 289 11.51 1.91 -5.49
N LYS A 290 11.83 2.61 -4.39
CA LYS A 290 13.19 3.06 -4.07
C LYS A 290 13.86 2.03 -3.15
N PRO A 291 14.96 1.39 -3.57
CA PRO A 291 15.57 0.30 -2.80
C PRO A 291 16.36 0.77 -1.58
N ASP A 292 16.94 1.97 -1.66
CA ASP A 292 17.96 2.50 -0.75
C ASP A 292 17.39 3.44 0.33
N ILE A 293 16.11 3.35 0.69
CA ILE A 293 15.56 4.11 1.81
C ILE A 293 16.19 3.59 3.10
N ARG A 294 16.88 4.47 3.83
CA ARG A 294 17.60 4.11 5.05
C ARG A 294 16.77 4.33 6.31
N THR A 295 15.91 5.33 6.31
CA THR A 295 15.16 5.71 7.52
C THR A 295 13.70 5.97 7.21
N ILE A 296 12.83 5.38 8.02
CA ILE A 296 11.40 5.72 8.10
C ILE A 296 11.17 6.38 9.46
N ILE A 297 10.60 7.56 9.48
CA ILE A 297 10.22 8.25 10.72
C ILE A 297 8.71 8.43 10.72
N HIS A 298 8.04 7.86 11.71
CA HIS A 298 6.64 8.16 11.97
C HIS A 298 6.57 9.32 12.95
N PHE A 299 6.38 10.53 12.42
CA PHE A 299 6.11 11.70 13.25
C PHE A 299 4.75 11.57 13.93
N HIS A 300 3.78 10.98 13.23
CA HIS A 300 2.56 10.42 13.78
C HIS A 300 2.50 8.93 13.47
N VAL A 301 2.24 8.12 14.47
CA VAL A 301 2.27 6.66 14.35
C VAL A 301 1.01 6.17 13.64
N SER A 302 1.16 5.17 12.75
CA SER A 302 0.05 4.52 12.06
C SER A 302 -0.91 3.86 13.06
N THR A 303 -2.20 3.87 12.76
CA THR A 303 -3.24 3.40 13.67
C THR A 303 -3.42 1.87 13.68
N THR A 304 -2.81 1.15 12.73
CA THR A 304 -2.88 -0.31 12.66
C THR A 304 -1.52 -0.94 12.43
N PRO A 305 -1.26 -2.17 12.92
CA PRO A 305 -0.04 -2.92 12.65
C PRO A 305 0.21 -3.14 11.15
N SER A 306 -0.83 -3.38 10.38
CA SER A 306 -0.74 -3.61 8.94
C SER A 306 -0.22 -2.39 8.20
N SER A 307 -0.82 -1.22 8.45
CA SER A 307 -0.35 0.05 7.86
C SER A 307 1.08 0.34 8.27
N TYR A 308 1.41 0.15 9.55
CA TYR A 308 2.76 0.36 10.05
C TYR A 308 3.78 -0.55 9.38
N LEU A 309 3.53 -1.87 9.27
CA LEU A 309 4.41 -2.81 8.57
C LEU A 309 4.56 -2.50 7.09
N GLN A 310 3.48 -2.07 6.44
CA GLN A 310 3.51 -1.67 5.03
C GLN A 310 4.38 -0.42 4.81
N GLU A 311 4.34 0.53 5.73
CA GLU A 311 5.13 1.76 5.69
C GLU A 311 6.60 1.48 5.99
N ILE A 312 6.93 0.78 7.08
CA ILE A 312 8.32 0.43 7.41
C ILE A 312 8.94 -0.55 6.41
N GLY A 313 8.13 -1.38 5.74
CA GLY A 313 8.54 -2.31 4.68
C GLY A 313 9.12 -1.62 3.43
N ARG A 314 9.14 -0.28 3.39
CA ARG A 314 9.81 0.51 2.33
C ARG A 314 11.29 0.69 2.58
N ALA A 315 11.73 0.63 3.85
CA ALA A 315 13.13 0.75 4.21
C ALA A 315 13.92 -0.48 3.77
N GLY A 316 15.15 -0.27 3.32
CA GLY A 316 16.14 -1.32 3.07
C GLY A 316 15.69 -2.45 2.12
N ARG A 317 15.02 -2.13 1.03
CA ARG A 317 14.61 -3.14 0.03
C ARG A 317 15.80 -3.76 -0.72
N ASP A 318 16.95 -3.13 -0.62
CA ASP A 318 18.24 -3.64 -1.09
C ASP A 318 18.90 -4.63 -0.12
N GLY A 319 18.28 -4.90 1.04
CA GLY A 319 18.79 -5.78 2.08
C GLY A 319 19.78 -5.12 3.04
N LEU A 320 20.16 -3.86 2.80
CA LEU A 320 21.10 -3.15 3.67
C LEU A 320 20.43 -2.67 4.96
N PRO A 321 21.21 -2.49 6.04
CA PRO A 321 20.72 -1.99 7.33
C PRO A 321 19.92 -0.70 7.17
N SER A 322 18.77 -0.66 7.83
CA SER A 322 17.84 0.46 7.80
C SER A 322 17.10 0.57 9.14
N GLN A 323 16.39 1.65 9.36
CA GLN A 323 15.69 1.86 10.63
C GLN A 323 14.30 2.43 10.45
N ALA A 324 13.41 2.10 11.37
CA ALA A 324 12.08 2.68 11.50
C ALA A 324 11.90 3.22 12.91
N ILE A 325 11.60 4.50 13.01
CA ILE A 325 11.55 5.23 14.27
C ILE A 325 10.16 5.84 14.42
N ALA A 326 9.46 5.49 15.50
CA ALA A 326 8.20 6.12 15.85
C ALA A 326 8.45 7.21 16.92
N LEU A 327 7.98 8.43 16.64
CA LEU A 327 7.98 9.52 17.61
C LEU A 327 6.63 9.56 18.30
N PHE A 328 6.64 9.65 19.63
CA PHE A 328 5.42 9.65 20.42
C PHE A 328 5.50 10.69 21.53
N GLN A 329 4.45 11.50 21.64
CA GLN A 329 4.18 12.39 22.78
C GLN A 329 2.81 12.06 23.39
N PRO A 330 2.51 12.48 24.63
CA PRO A 330 1.25 12.11 25.28
C PRO A 330 -0.02 12.44 24.48
N ASP A 331 -0.07 13.59 23.81
CA ASP A 331 -1.24 14.01 23.01
C ASP A 331 -1.47 13.14 21.76
N ASP A 332 -0.46 12.42 21.31
CA ASP A 332 -0.59 11.53 20.14
C ASP A 332 -1.55 10.37 20.42
N GLN A 333 -1.76 9.98 21.67
CA GLN A 333 -2.75 8.95 21.99
C GLN A 333 -4.14 9.34 21.50
N TYR A 334 -4.57 10.58 21.83
CA TYR A 334 -5.87 11.08 21.39
C TYR A 334 -5.95 11.22 19.87
N LEU A 335 -4.86 11.71 19.26
CA LEU A 335 -4.78 11.81 17.80
C LEU A 335 -4.92 10.43 17.13
N MET A 336 -4.21 9.42 17.62
CA MET A 336 -4.27 8.05 17.08
C MET A 336 -5.67 7.46 17.22
N GLU A 337 -6.33 7.64 18.35
CA GLU A 337 -7.70 7.15 18.56
C GLU A 337 -8.68 7.84 17.60
N THR A 338 -8.59 9.16 17.47
CA THR A 338 -9.40 9.93 16.55
C THR A 338 -9.19 9.46 15.10
N LEU A 339 -7.95 9.32 14.66
CA LEU A 339 -7.62 8.87 13.30
C LEU A 339 -8.07 7.44 13.03
N ALA A 340 -8.08 6.57 14.03
CA ALA A 340 -8.54 5.20 13.87
C ALA A 340 -10.04 5.09 13.59
N LEU A 341 -10.83 6.03 14.14
CA LEU A 341 -12.29 5.97 14.17
C LEU A 341 -12.97 7.07 13.35
N VAL A 342 -12.22 8.05 12.82
CA VAL A 342 -12.78 9.08 11.95
C VAL A 342 -13.20 8.47 10.60
N ASN A 343 -14.33 8.93 10.07
CA ASN A 343 -14.86 8.55 8.76
C ASN A 343 -15.14 7.04 8.58
N ILE A 344 -15.41 6.30 9.66
CA ILE A 344 -15.87 4.93 9.55
C ILE A 344 -17.38 4.86 9.37
N MET A 345 -17.84 3.80 8.70
CA MET A 345 -19.25 3.44 8.67
C MET A 345 -19.65 2.73 9.97
N HIS A 346 -20.79 3.10 10.51
CA HIS A 346 -21.38 2.48 11.69
C HIS A 346 -22.64 1.71 11.32
N ALA A 347 -23.02 0.74 12.14
CA ALA A 347 -24.30 0.04 11.99
C ALA A 347 -25.50 1.01 11.99
N SER A 348 -25.42 2.11 12.76
CA SER A 348 -26.43 3.18 12.78
C SER A 348 -26.58 3.92 11.46
N ASP A 349 -25.51 4.04 10.64
CA ASP A 349 -25.60 4.64 9.32
C ASP A 349 -26.48 3.76 8.39
N VAL A 350 -26.39 2.44 8.55
CA VAL A 350 -27.25 1.47 7.83
C VAL A 350 -28.71 1.61 8.26
N ASP A 351 -28.97 1.77 9.58
CA ASP A 351 -30.33 1.97 10.11
C ASP A 351 -30.96 3.24 9.54
N GLN A 352 -30.22 4.34 9.53
CA GLN A 352 -30.67 5.62 8.97
C GLN A 352 -30.96 5.50 7.46
N TYR A 353 -30.08 4.83 6.72
CA TYR A 353 -30.24 4.60 5.29
C TYR A 353 -31.49 3.75 4.99
N GLU A 354 -31.71 2.64 5.74
CA GLU A 354 -32.84 1.72 5.56
C GLU A 354 -34.19 2.42 5.73
N VAL A 355 -34.28 3.36 6.69
CA VAL A 355 -35.52 4.13 6.93
C VAL A 355 -35.62 5.42 6.09
N GLY A 356 -34.67 5.65 5.18
CA GLY A 356 -34.66 6.81 4.28
C GLY A 356 -34.32 8.14 4.94
N GLN A 357 -33.66 8.12 6.12
CA GLN A 357 -33.17 9.32 6.76
C GLN A 357 -31.98 9.93 6.01
N MET A 358 -31.74 11.22 6.27
CA MET A 358 -30.61 11.93 5.68
C MET A 358 -29.30 11.49 6.35
N ILE A 359 -28.37 10.97 5.54
CA ILE A 359 -27.02 10.60 5.95
C ILE A 359 -26.00 11.36 5.09
N ASP A 360 -24.76 11.37 5.51
CA ASP A 360 -23.66 11.96 4.75
C ASP A 360 -23.61 11.41 3.31
N SER A 361 -23.27 12.28 2.34
CA SER A 361 -23.28 11.92 0.92
C SER A 361 -22.29 10.84 0.54
N GLU A 362 -21.10 10.81 1.17
CA GLU A 362 -20.07 9.79 0.91
C GLU A 362 -20.55 8.45 1.48
N LYS A 363 -21.07 8.44 2.71
CA LYS A 363 -21.65 7.26 3.34
C LYS A 363 -22.82 6.69 2.53
N ARG A 364 -23.69 7.57 1.99
CA ARG A 364 -24.77 7.16 1.12
C ARG A 364 -24.27 6.47 -0.14
N ALA A 365 -23.29 7.05 -0.81
CA ALA A 365 -22.71 6.46 -2.01
C ALA A 365 -22.09 5.08 -1.75
N ILE A 366 -21.49 4.87 -0.58
CA ILE A 366 -20.98 3.56 -0.16
C ILE A 366 -22.13 2.55 0.01
N LEU A 367 -23.20 2.95 0.69
CA LEU A 367 -24.36 2.06 0.93
C LEU A 367 -25.11 1.74 -0.36
N ASP A 368 -25.27 2.72 -1.29
CA ASP A 368 -25.86 2.49 -2.60
C ASP A 368 -25.15 1.37 -3.37
N VAL A 369 -23.82 1.32 -3.28
CA VAL A 369 -23.01 0.25 -3.90
C VAL A 369 -23.16 -1.08 -3.16
N LEU A 370 -23.05 -1.07 -1.84
CA LEU A 370 -23.00 -2.30 -1.05
C LEU A 370 -24.35 -3.02 -0.97
N THR A 371 -25.47 -2.29 -0.99
CA THR A 371 -26.83 -2.86 -1.01
C THR A 371 -27.13 -3.66 -2.28
N GLU A 372 -26.32 -3.52 -3.34
CA GLU A 372 -26.40 -4.40 -4.52
C GLU A 372 -26.03 -5.88 -4.22
N ALA A 373 -25.30 -6.14 -3.15
CA ALA A 373 -24.77 -7.48 -2.85
C ALA A 373 -25.05 -7.97 -1.43
N PHE A 374 -25.34 -7.07 -0.50
CA PHE A 374 -25.50 -7.40 0.91
C PHE A 374 -26.85 -6.91 1.43
N SER A 375 -27.50 -7.72 2.29
CA SER A 375 -28.68 -7.28 3.04
C SER A 375 -28.28 -6.27 4.13
N PHE A 376 -29.22 -5.46 4.60
CA PHE A 376 -28.99 -4.52 5.70
C PHE A 376 -28.47 -5.21 6.96
N GLN A 377 -28.96 -6.40 7.28
CA GLN A 377 -28.46 -7.18 8.41
C GLN A 377 -26.98 -7.56 8.24
N GLN A 378 -26.56 -7.98 7.04
CA GLN A 378 -25.16 -8.28 6.74
C GLN A 378 -24.29 -7.03 6.83
N LEU A 379 -24.77 -5.88 6.32
CA LEU A 379 -24.03 -4.62 6.39
C LEU A 379 -23.80 -4.15 7.83
N ARG A 380 -24.82 -4.26 8.71
CA ARG A 380 -24.66 -3.98 10.15
C ARG A 380 -23.56 -4.83 10.77
N GLN A 381 -23.55 -6.12 10.49
CA GLN A 381 -22.52 -7.03 11.00
C GLN A 381 -21.13 -6.66 10.48
N ILE A 382 -21.01 -6.39 9.17
CA ILE A 382 -19.74 -6.00 8.54
C ILE A 382 -19.19 -4.73 9.19
N PHE A 383 -20.01 -3.69 9.34
CA PHE A 383 -19.52 -2.41 9.90
C PHE A 383 -19.21 -2.50 11.39
N THR A 384 -19.98 -3.26 12.16
CA THR A 384 -19.64 -3.54 13.56
C THR A 384 -18.30 -4.25 13.68
N GLN A 385 -18.07 -5.30 12.89
CA GLN A 385 -16.80 -6.03 12.87
C GLN A 385 -15.64 -5.14 12.42
N ASN A 386 -15.85 -4.26 11.43
CA ASN A 386 -14.83 -3.33 10.95
C ASN A 386 -14.45 -2.30 12.03
N GLU A 387 -15.42 -1.74 12.76
CA GLU A 387 -15.17 -0.85 13.88
C GLU A 387 -14.35 -1.56 14.98
N ASP A 388 -14.73 -2.77 15.34
CA ASP A 388 -14.00 -3.58 16.33
C ASP A 388 -12.55 -3.86 15.90
N MET A 389 -12.34 -4.21 14.63
CA MET A 389 -11.00 -4.41 14.08
C MET A 389 -10.13 -3.13 14.12
N LYS A 390 -10.72 -1.98 13.79
CA LYS A 390 -10.00 -0.68 13.85
C LYS A 390 -9.65 -0.31 15.30
N ARG A 391 -10.58 -0.52 16.24
CA ARG A 391 -10.31 -0.33 17.68
C ARG A 391 -9.23 -1.26 18.19
N GLN A 392 -9.25 -2.53 17.77
CA GLN A 392 -8.22 -3.49 18.13
C GLN A 392 -6.86 -3.10 17.54
N GLY A 393 -6.82 -2.70 16.27
CA GLY A 393 -5.60 -2.23 15.60
C GLY A 393 -4.96 -1.06 16.33
N TYR A 394 -5.75 -0.05 16.69
CA TYR A 394 -5.31 1.09 17.49
C TYR A 394 -4.73 0.65 18.85
N ARG A 395 -5.44 -0.19 19.60
CA ARG A 395 -4.96 -0.69 20.90
C ARG A 395 -3.63 -1.42 20.79
N LEU A 396 -3.48 -2.25 19.75
CA LEU A 396 -2.23 -2.96 19.50
C LEU A 396 -1.07 -2.03 19.15
N MET A 397 -1.31 -0.98 18.37
CA MET A 397 -0.28 0.01 18.05
C MET A 397 0.07 0.86 19.28
N TYR A 398 -0.92 1.22 20.10
CA TYR A 398 -0.65 1.91 21.37
C TYR A 398 0.19 1.03 22.33
N HIS A 399 -0.12 -0.27 22.43
CA HIS A 399 0.69 -1.22 23.19
C HIS A 399 2.09 -1.41 22.58
N TYR A 400 2.23 -1.37 21.25
CA TYR A 400 3.54 -1.39 20.57
C TYR A 400 4.42 -0.21 21.02
N ILE A 401 3.84 0.96 21.20
CA ILE A 401 4.56 2.16 21.68
C ILE A 401 5.02 1.97 23.12
N LEU A 402 4.18 1.43 23.98
CA LEU A 402 4.44 1.33 25.42
C LEU A 402 5.18 0.06 25.84
N THR A 403 5.26 -0.95 24.97
CA THR A 403 5.83 -2.26 25.34
C THR A 403 7.27 -2.17 25.84
N LYS A 404 7.58 -2.96 26.84
CA LYS A 404 8.94 -3.26 27.31
C LYS A 404 9.49 -4.58 26.76
N GLN A 405 8.67 -5.28 25.96
CA GLN A 405 9.07 -6.51 25.29
C GLN A 405 9.57 -6.21 23.86
N CYS A 406 10.03 -7.22 23.16
CA CYS A 406 10.49 -7.09 21.76
C CYS A 406 9.40 -6.48 20.86
N ARG A 407 9.65 -5.27 20.33
CA ARG A 407 8.71 -4.56 19.44
C ARG A 407 8.42 -5.33 18.15
N ARG A 408 9.44 -5.98 17.59
CA ARG A 408 9.31 -6.79 16.38
C ARG A 408 8.34 -7.95 16.59
N GLN A 409 8.55 -8.72 17.67
CA GLN A 409 7.67 -9.84 17.98
C GLN A 409 6.25 -9.37 18.31
N HIS A 410 6.09 -8.20 18.95
CA HIS A 410 4.78 -7.62 19.25
C HIS A 410 3.98 -7.35 17.95
N LEU A 411 4.61 -6.77 16.93
CA LEU A 411 3.97 -6.55 15.64
C LEU A 411 3.64 -7.87 14.92
N LEU A 412 4.56 -8.81 14.90
CA LEU A 412 4.39 -10.07 14.19
C LEU A 412 3.33 -10.98 14.83
N ASN A 413 3.14 -10.90 16.14
CA ASN A 413 2.09 -11.63 16.87
C ASN A 413 0.68 -11.32 16.33
N TYR A 414 0.43 -10.10 15.86
CA TYR A 414 -0.85 -9.72 15.26
C TYR A 414 -1.19 -10.57 14.02
N PHE A 415 -0.15 -11.00 13.29
CA PHE A 415 -0.28 -11.85 12.10
C PHE A 415 -0.07 -13.34 12.41
N GLY A 416 0.17 -13.70 13.67
CA GLY A 416 0.46 -15.08 14.06
C GLY A 416 1.83 -15.57 13.65
N MET A 417 2.79 -14.64 13.44
CA MET A 417 4.15 -14.94 12.98
C MET A 417 5.17 -14.79 14.08
N THR A 418 6.30 -15.47 13.91
CA THR A 418 7.49 -15.33 14.76
C THR A 418 8.58 -14.54 14.04
N LYS A 419 9.35 -13.77 14.81
CA LYS A 419 10.48 -13.00 14.26
C LYS A 419 11.60 -13.93 13.79
N GLU A 420 12.31 -13.49 12.76
CA GLU A 420 13.59 -14.08 12.38
C GLU A 420 14.71 -13.58 13.30
N THR A 421 15.81 -14.34 13.37
CA THR A 421 17.02 -13.91 14.09
C THR A 421 17.66 -12.75 13.33
N THR A 422 18.03 -11.69 14.05
CA THR A 422 18.62 -10.48 13.46
C THR A 422 19.57 -9.81 14.43
N ASP A 423 20.65 -9.21 13.90
CA ASP A 423 21.66 -8.46 14.66
C ASP A 423 21.18 -7.07 15.13
N ALA A 424 20.10 -6.54 14.53
CA ALA A 424 19.53 -5.23 14.85
C ALA A 424 18.01 -5.34 14.94
N CYS A 425 17.50 -5.83 16.09
CA CYS A 425 16.08 -6.11 16.26
C CYS A 425 15.27 -4.87 16.58
N CYS A 426 15.38 -4.37 17.81
CA CYS A 426 14.65 -3.20 18.30
C CYS A 426 15.29 -2.64 19.56
N ASP A 427 14.89 -1.40 19.92
CA ASP A 427 15.36 -0.66 21.11
C ASP A 427 15.05 -1.32 22.44
N GLN A 428 14.22 -2.36 22.49
CA GLN A 428 13.93 -3.14 23.68
C GLN A 428 14.81 -4.40 23.80
N CYS A 429 15.39 -4.85 22.70
CA CYS A 429 16.26 -6.05 22.69
C CYS A 429 17.73 -5.69 22.88
N GLU A 430 18.17 -4.58 22.29
CA GLU A 430 19.58 -4.18 22.23
C GLU A 430 19.72 -2.67 21.95
N ALA A 431 20.92 -2.14 22.23
CA ALA A 431 21.25 -0.77 21.81
C ALA A 431 21.43 -0.73 20.29
N LEU A 432 20.56 -0.03 19.60
CA LEU A 432 20.63 0.12 18.16
C LEU A 432 21.73 1.10 17.76
N SER A 433 22.58 0.68 16.83
CA SER A 433 23.52 1.56 16.17
C SER A 433 22.78 2.39 15.12
N PRO A 434 22.87 3.73 15.15
CA PRO A 434 22.25 4.56 14.12
C PRO A 434 22.79 4.24 12.73
N VAL A 435 21.92 4.26 11.74
CA VAL A 435 22.33 4.19 10.33
C VAL A 435 22.85 5.58 9.92
N TYR A 436 24.16 5.72 9.78
CA TYR A 436 24.77 7.00 9.46
C TYR A 436 25.01 7.15 7.95
N GLU A 437 24.24 8.02 7.31
CA GLU A 437 24.50 8.49 5.96
C GLU A 437 24.18 9.99 5.88
N LYS A 438 25.20 10.84 5.68
CA LYS A 438 25.03 12.30 5.71
C LYS A 438 24.13 12.80 4.59
N ASN A 439 23.08 13.51 4.94
CA ASN A 439 22.31 14.31 4.01
C ASN A 439 23.01 15.68 3.80
N LYS A 440 23.20 16.06 2.54
CA LYS A 440 23.88 17.31 2.21
C LYS A 440 22.94 18.49 2.37
N LYS A 441 23.34 19.53 3.08
CA LYS A 441 22.66 20.84 3.05
C LYS A 441 22.85 21.47 1.68
N LYS A 442 21.78 21.80 0.99
CA LYS A 442 21.81 22.43 -0.35
C LYS A 442 21.25 23.84 -0.37
N VAL A 443 20.49 24.24 0.65
CA VAL A 443 19.80 25.53 0.66
C VAL A 443 20.68 26.60 1.29
N LYS A 444 21.03 27.63 0.51
CA LYS A 444 21.82 28.79 0.99
C LYS A 444 21.04 30.11 0.94
N ARG A 445 19.81 30.16 0.35
CA ARG A 445 19.07 31.40 0.12
C ARG A 445 17.76 31.40 0.90
N LYS A 446 17.43 32.49 1.59
CA LYS A 446 16.07 32.72 2.13
C LYS A 446 15.13 32.98 0.94
N LEU A 447 14.33 32.01 0.59
CA LEU A 447 13.26 32.12 -0.42
C LEU A 447 11.95 32.47 0.28
N THR A 448 11.07 33.16 -0.44
CA THR A 448 9.68 33.35 0.02
C THR A 448 8.94 32.01 0.07
N TYR A 449 7.82 31.97 0.78
CA TYR A 449 7.01 30.75 0.90
C TYR A 449 6.53 30.21 -0.47
N ILE A 450 6.16 31.11 -1.39
CA ILE A 450 5.72 30.76 -2.75
C ILE A 450 6.89 30.18 -3.57
N GLU A 451 8.04 30.85 -3.56
CA GLU A 451 9.26 30.37 -4.22
C GLU A 451 9.75 29.05 -3.63
N LYS A 452 9.50 28.81 -2.32
CA LYS A 452 9.80 27.52 -1.66
C LYS A 452 8.95 26.39 -2.22
N LEU A 453 7.65 26.63 -2.40
CA LEU A 453 6.74 25.63 -2.99
C LEU A 453 7.04 25.38 -4.46
N GLU A 454 7.30 26.42 -5.24
CA GLU A 454 7.67 26.28 -6.65
C GLU A 454 8.95 25.45 -6.83
N ASN A 455 9.95 25.63 -5.97
CA ASN A 455 11.18 24.83 -5.99
C ASN A 455 11.02 23.38 -5.48
N LEU A 456 9.91 23.04 -4.85
CA LEU A 456 9.58 21.66 -4.47
C LEU A 456 8.93 20.86 -5.61
N PHE A 457 8.42 21.57 -6.63
CA PHE A 457 7.70 20.97 -7.77
C PHE A 457 8.42 21.14 -9.11
N HIS A 458 9.55 21.85 -9.15
CA HIS A 458 10.50 21.95 -10.26
C HIS A 458 11.82 21.23 -9.93
#